data_da04c3f4403a83117f29e252a3f3eea2
#
_entry.id   da04c3f4403a83117f29e252a3f3eea2
#
_cell.length_a   1.000
_cell.length_b   1.000
_cell.length_c   1.000
_cell.angle_alpha   90.00
_cell.angle_beta   90.00
_cell.angle_gamma   90.00
#
_symmetry.space_group_name_H-M   'P 1'
#
loop_
_entity.id
_entity.type
_entity.pdbx_description
1 polymer ?
#
loop_
_entity_poly.entity_id
_entity_poly.type
_entity_poly.pdbx_seq_one_letter_code
_entity_poly.pdbx_strand_id
1 'polypeptide(L)'
;MKRRAAKARVNAASYAAKQWDKSLRPVLKKSPGFPKTFLGKLRAAKLTFGRRVHCPFLRPFFLTPADEARVRRVSETIAAVAERVTAAALEDDSLFRQFHLRPEEERLVRMTTGFGPASTASRLDAFLLPNSLMFTEYNGESPAGAGYSETLSDIFRKTPVMQDFEKRFEVHGYPLSAKLLDALVQTYVDWGGTTHKPQMAIVDWKEVPTWSEFEILQVRFEKMGIPVVLATPGELDFDGKRLAAKGKKIDLLYRRVLINDIVGRAKECEALVKGYEAGTTCVANNFRCKIPHVKAFFAVLTDGRNAGLFSSEEREIIQRHVPWTRVVEDVRSDYDREPIELLKYIRKHQKNLVLKPSDEYGGTGVTLGWKVNAKQWEEALQEALPGGNLSDAHGCWIVQEKIPLRREPFPTIVSGGKVEMRDMLVDFAPYLFRG
;
A
#
# COMPACT_ATOMS: atom_id res chain seq x y z
N MET A 1 -0.69 -9.29 -33.66
CA MET A 1 -0.31 -10.30 -32.66
C MET A 1 -0.58 -9.88 -31.22
N LYS A 2 -0.26 -8.65 -30.76
CA LYS A 2 -0.44 -8.19 -29.36
C LYS A 2 -1.90 -8.24 -28.85
N ARG A 3 -2.91 -7.90 -29.67
CA ARG A 3 -4.35 -7.98 -29.28
C ARG A 3 -4.88 -9.41 -29.08
N ARG A 4 -4.37 -10.41 -29.84
CA ARG A 4 -4.75 -11.82 -29.66
C ARG A 4 -4.18 -12.42 -28.36
N ALA A 5 -2.93 -12.08 -28.02
CA ALA A 5 -2.30 -12.53 -26.79
C ALA A 5 -2.99 -11.95 -25.54
N ALA A 6 -3.41 -10.66 -25.55
CA ALA A 6 -4.16 -10.06 -24.46
C ALA A 6 -5.56 -10.68 -24.26
N LYS A 7 -6.28 -11.01 -25.35
CA LYS A 7 -7.55 -11.75 -25.27
C LYS A 7 -7.39 -13.15 -24.70
N ALA A 8 -6.30 -13.86 -25.04
CA ALA A 8 -6.01 -15.18 -24.50
C ALA A 8 -5.68 -15.14 -22.99
N ARG A 9 -4.97 -14.10 -22.53
CA ARG A 9 -4.61 -13.92 -21.09
C ARG A 9 -5.81 -13.63 -20.20
N VAL A 10 -6.72 -12.73 -20.63
CA VAL A 10 -8.00 -12.49 -19.94
C VAL A 10 -8.83 -13.77 -19.87
N ASN A 11 -8.72 -14.64 -20.87
CA ASN A 11 -9.43 -15.91 -20.93
C ASN A 11 -8.92 -16.93 -19.91
N ALA A 12 -7.62 -16.98 -19.58
CA ALA A 12 -7.06 -17.99 -18.66
C ALA A 12 -7.47 -17.73 -17.20
N ALA A 13 -7.35 -16.51 -16.67
CA ALA A 13 -7.80 -16.17 -15.32
C ALA A 13 -9.33 -16.30 -15.19
N SER A 14 -10.10 -15.87 -16.19
CA SER A 14 -11.54 -16.05 -16.25
C SER A 14 -11.93 -17.53 -16.35
N TYR A 15 -11.13 -18.34 -17.05
CA TYR A 15 -11.33 -19.77 -17.10
C TYR A 15 -11.12 -20.42 -15.73
N ALA A 16 -10.02 -20.08 -15.03
CA ALA A 16 -9.76 -20.56 -13.67
C ALA A 16 -10.91 -20.20 -12.71
N ALA A 17 -11.38 -18.94 -12.75
CA ALA A 17 -12.51 -18.49 -11.94
C ALA A 17 -13.79 -19.32 -12.22
N LYS A 18 -14.11 -19.57 -13.49
CA LYS A 18 -15.25 -20.42 -13.87
C LYS A 18 -15.09 -21.88 -13.40
N GLN A 19 -13.88 -22.43 -13.43
CA GLN A 19 -13.62 -23.78 -12.93
C GLN A 19 -13.70 -23.83 -11.41
N TRP A 20 -13.27 -22.79 -10.70
CA TRP A 20 -13.47 -22.66 -9.26
C TRP A 20 -14.96 -22.68 -8.90
N ASP A 21 -15.78 -21.90 -9.59
CA ASP A 21 -17.22 -21.84 -9.35
C ASP A 21 -17.89 -23.21 -9.58
N LYS A 22 -17.40 -24.02 -10.54
CA LYS A 22 -17.84 -25.41 -10.74
C LYS A 22 -17.47 -26.30 -9.56
N SER A 23 -16.29 -26.15 -8.96
CA SER A 23 -15.88 -26.89 -7.75
C SER A 23 -16.63 -26.42 -6.50
N LEU A 24 -16.97 -25.13 -6.42
CA LEU A 24 -17.68 -24.55 -5.28
C LEU A 24 -19.14 -25.04 -5.17
N ARG A 25 -19.87 -25.13 -6.30
CA ARG A 25 -21.30 -25.50 -6.32
C ARG A 25 -21.61 -26.81 -5.62
N PRO A 26 -20.91 -27.94 -5.87
CA PRO A 26 -21.15 -29.22 -5.15
C PRO A 26 -20.89 -29.09 -3.65
N VAL A 27 -19.87 -28.32 -3.24
CA VAL A 27 -19.54 -28.08 -1.81
C VAL A 27 -20.70 -27.37 -1.12
N LEU A 28 -21.22 -26.30 -1.73
CA LEU A 28 -22.37 -25.55 -1.19
C LEU A 28 -23.64 -26.44 -1.10
N LYS A 29 -23.86 -27.32 -2.08
CA LYS A 29 -25.01 -28.24 -2.08
C LYS A 29 -24.88 -29.30 -1.01
N LYS A 30 -23.68 -29.90 -0.85
CA LYS A 30 -23.44 -30.99 0.14
C LYS A 30 -23.31 -30.46 1.56
N SER A 31 -22.84 -29.25 1.73
CA SER A 31 -22.55 -28.63 3.02
C SER A 31 -23.12 -27.20 3.08
N PRO A 32 -24.43 -27.01 3.27
CA PRO A 32 -25.06 -25.70 3.32
C PRO A 32 -24.47 -24.78 4.42
N GLY A 33 -23.88 -25.35 5.47
CA GLY A 33 -23.20 -24.63 6.56
C GLY A 33 -21.78 -24.13 6.19
N PHE A 34 -21.21 -24.55 5.05
CA PHE A 34 -19.84 -24.20 4.65
C PHE A 34 -19.55 -22.68 4.67
N PRO A 35 -20.43 -21.77 4.18
CA PRO A 35 -20.17 -20.35 4.22
C PRO A 35 -20.05 -19.80 5.66
N LYS A 36 -20.91 -20.26 6.57
CA LYS A 36 -20.83 -19.86 8.00
C LYS A 36 -19.55 -20.37 8.65
N THR A 37 -19.17 -21.62 8.37
CA THR A 37 -17.91 -22.21 8.85
C THR A 37 -16.71 -21.45 8.31
N PHE A 38 -16.72 -21.06 7.03
CA PHE A 38 -15.65 -20.24 6.42
C PHE A 38 -15.53 -18.89 7.12
N LEU A 39 -16.63 -18.15 7.31
CA LEU A 39 -16.63 -16.91 8.08
C LEU A 39 -16.12 -17.08 9.52
N GLY A 40 -16.48 -18.19 10.17
CA GLY A 40 -15.97 -18.55 11.50
C GLY A 40 -14.46 -18.70 11.51
N LYS A 41 -13.89 -19.37 10.48
CA LYS A 41 -12.42 -19.49 10.31
C LYS A 41 -11.75 -18.14 10.10
N LEU A 42 -12.33 -17.24 9.29
CA LEU A 42 -11.79 -15.88 9.10
C LEU A 42 -11.74 -15.12 10.42
N ARG A 43 -12.82 -15.16 11.23
CA ARG A 43 -12.84 -14.51 12.55
C ARG A 43 -11.82 -15.11 13.52
N ALA A 44 -11.77 -16.44 13.62
CA ALA A 44 -10.84 -17.15 14.49
C ALA A 44 -9.38 -16.85 14.14
N ALA A 45 -9.09 -16.62 12.85
CA ALA A 45 -7.79 -16.23 12.36
C ALA A 45 -7.54 -14.70 12.43
N LYS A 46 -8.41 -13.94 13.09
CA LYS A 46 -8.30 -12.47 13.24
C LYS A 46 -8.28 -11.70 11.90
N LEU A 47 -8.86 -12.28 10.83
CA LEU A 47 -9.01 -11.59 9.55
C LEU A 47 -10.17 -10.59 9.63
N THR A 48 -9.93 -9.50 10.37
CA THR A 48 -10.89 -8.44 10.60
C THR A 48 -10.26 -7.07 10.44
N PHE A 49 -11.06 -6.11 9.99
CA PHE A 49 -10.74 -4.68 10.01
C PHE A 49 -11.74 -4.01 10.96
N GLY A 50 -11.29 -3.68 12.16
CA GLY A 50 -12.18 -3.38 13.25
C GLY A 50 -13.13 -4.56 13.54
N ARG A 51 -14.44 -4.32 13.47
CA ARG A 51 -15.47 -5.36 13.71
C ARG A 51 -15.88 -6.14 12.46
N ARG A 52 -15.48 -5.69 11.27
CA ARG A 52 -15.85 -6.29 9.99
C ARG A 52 -14.89 -7.41 9.60
N VAL A 53 -15.42 -8.55 9.17
CA VAL A 53 -14.63 -9.63 8.58
C VAL A 53 -14.08 -9.18 7.23
N HIS A 54 -12.77 -9.37 7.01
CA HIS A 54 -12.14 -9.17 5.71
C HIS A 54 -12.56 -10.25 4.72
N CYS A 55 -12.72 -9.86 3.47
CA CYS A 55 -12.81 -10.75 2.31
C CYS A 55 -13.83 -11.90 2.48
N PRO A 56 -15.14 -11.63 2.74
CA PRO A 56 -16.17 -12.65 2.87
C PRO A 56 -16.54 -13.28 1.51
N PHE A 57 -15.52 -13.57 0.69
CA PHE A 57 -15.64 -14.12 -0.65
C PHE A 57 -15.23 -15.58 -0.66
N LEU A 58 -15.95 -16.40 -1.42
CA LEU A 58 -15.68 -17.83 -1.53
C LEU A 58 -14.86 -18.20 -2.78
N ARG A 59 -14.16 -17.22 -3.34
CA ARG A 59 -13.21 -17.43 -4.44
C ARG A 59 -11.96 -16.58 -4.23
N PRO A 60 -10.74 -17.13 -4.39
CA PRO A 60 -9.53 -16.36 -4.51
C PRO A 60 -9.51 -15.54 -5.81
N PHE A 61 -8.69 -14.50 -5.86
CA PHE A 61 -8.33 -13.84 -7.10
C PHE A 61 -7.13 -14.58 -7.72
N PHE A 62 -7.30 -15.05 -8.95
CA PHE A 62 -6.27 -15.81 -9.65
C PHE A 62 -5.44 -14.93 -10.58
N LEU A 63 -4.13 -15.11 -10.51
CA LEU A 63 -3.18 -14.56 -11.48
C LEU A 63 -2.67 -15.68 -12.39
N THR A 64 -2.39 -15.32 -13.64
CA THR A 64 -1.59 -16.18 -14.51
C THR A 64 -0.11 -15.90 -14.32
N PRO A 65 0.82 -16.83 -14.63
CA PRO A 65 2.26 -16.56 -14.59
C PRO A 65 2.67 -15.33 -15.42
N ALA A 66 1.97 -15.07 -16.52
CA ALA A 66 2.22 -13.90 -17.35
C ALA A 66 1.72 -12.59 -16.71
N ASP A 67 0.62 -12.63 -15.94
CA ASP A 67 0.18 -11.46 -15.17
C ASP A 67 1.13 -11.20 -14.02
N GLU A 68 1.58 -12.25 -13.32
CA GLU A 68 2.57 -12.15 -12.25
C GLU A 68 3.89 -11.54 -12.74
N ALA A 69 4.45 -12.04 -13.85
CA ALA A 69 5.68 -11.50 -14.43
C ALA A 69 5.54 -10.01 -14.81
N ARG A 70 4.37 -9.62 -15.35
CA ARG A 70 4.08 -8.22 -15.68
C ARG A 70 3.97 -7.36 -14.41
N VAL A 71 3.22 -7.82 -13.41
CA VAL A 71 3.06 -7.13 -12.13
C VAL A 71 4.43 -6.93 -11.48
N ARG A 72 5.23 -7.99 -11.39
CA ARG A 72 6.58 -7.94 -10.84
C ARG A 72 7.43 -6.86 -11.53
N ARG A 73 7.61 -6.98 -12.86
CA ARG A 73 8.43 -6.02 -13.61
C ARG A 73 8.00 -4.58 -13.41
N VAL A 74 6.69 -4.31 -13.51
CA VAL A 74 6.17 -2.93 -13.40
C VAL A 74 6.34 -2.39 -11.98
N SER A 75 6.02 -3.20 -10.96
CA SER A 75 6.10 -2.78 -9.56
C SER A 75 7.55 -2.59 -9.10
N GLU A 76 8.46 -3.50 -9.45
CA GLU A 76 9.89 -3.39 -9.15
C GLU A 76 10.50 -2.15 -9.82
N THR A 77 10.11 -1.84 -11.08
CA THR A 77 10.56 -0.61 -11.74
C THR A 77 10.11 0.64 -10.99
N ILE A 78 8.83 0.73 -10.57
CA ILE A 78 8.34 1.90 -9.83
C ILE A 78 9.00 1.99 -8.45
N ALA A 79 9.29 0.87 -7.78
CA ALA A 79 10.01 0.88 -6.51
C ALA A 79 11.46 1.38 -6.68
N ALA A 80 12.17 0.92 -7.71
CA ALA A 80 13.53 1.40 -8.01
C ALA A 80 13.54 2.90 -8.35
N VAL A 81 12.53 3.37 -9.08
CA VAL A 81 12.32 4.80 -9.36
C VAL A 81 12.05 5.55 -8.05
N ALA A 82 11.24 5.02 -7.13
CA ALA A 82 10.93 5.65 -5.86
C ALA A 82 12.19 5.84 -4.99
N GLU A 83 13.05 4.84 -4.90
CA GLU A 83 14.32 4.94 -4.17
C GLU A 83 15.25 6.01 -4.78
N ARG A 84 15.38 6.02 -6.11
CA ARG A 84 16.22 7.00 -6.82
C ARG A 84 15.68 8.42 -6.70
N VAL A 85 14.36 8.63 -6.85
CA VAL A 85 13.71 9.94 -6.66
C VAL A 85 13.87 10.41 -5.21
N THR A 86 13.77 9.51 -4.23
CA THR A 86 14.02 9.83 -2.82
C THR A 86 15.44 10.31 -2.61
N ALA A 87 16.43 9.58 -3.15
CA ALA A 87 17.83 10.00 -3.04
C ALA A 87 18.10 11.34 -3.71
N ALA A 88 17.59 11.52 -4.94
CA ALA A 88 17.73 12.79 -5.67
C ALA A 88 17.08 13.98 -4.94
N ALA A 89 15.91 13.78 -4.35
CA ALA A 89 15.21 14.82 -3.59
C ALA A 89 15.97 15.25 -2.34
N LEU A 90 16.72 14.36 -1.70
CA LEU A 90 17.55 14.70 -0.55
C LEU A 90 18.76 15.56 -0.91
N GLU A 91 19.21 15.52 -2.16
CA GLU A 91 20.34 16.29 -2.69
C GLU A 91 19.89 17.57 -3.42
N ASP A 92 18.64 17.65 -3.89
CA ASP A 92 18.08 18.77 -4.63
C ASP A 92 16.83 19.33 -3.94
N ASP A 93 16.97 20.47 -3.28
CA ASP A 93 15.89 21.17 -2.60
C ASP A 93 14.74 21.59 -3.54
N SER A 94 15.01 21.80 -4.83
CA SER A 94 13.97 22.16 -5.80
C SER A 94 13.05 20.96 -6.09
N LEU A 95 13.63 19.78 -6.17
CA LEU A 95 12.88 18.52 -6.28
C LEU A 95 12.19 18.18 -4.95
N PHE A 96 12.88 18.37 -3.82
CA PHE A 96 12.31 18.09 -2.49
C PHE A 96 11.02 18.89 -2.23
N ARG A 97 11.01 20.18 -2.56
CA ARG A 97 9.83 21.04 -2.39
C ARG A 97 8.60 20.57 -3.18
N GLN A 98 8.76 19.78 -4.24
CA GLN A 98 7.62 19.24 -5.01
C GLN A 98 6.79 18.20 -4.23
N PHE A 99 7.30 17.70 -3.10
CA PHE A 99 6.55 16.76 -2.23
C PHE A 99 5.67 17.47 -1.21
N HIS A 100 5.83 18.79 -1.01
CA HIS A 100 5.04 19.61 -0.11
C HIS A 100 4.95 19.04 1.31
N LEU A 101 6.06 18.51 1.84
CA LEU A 101 6.12 18.02 3.21
C LEU A 101 6.03 19.16 4.21
N ARG A 102 5.43 18.93 5.37
CA ARG A 102 5.44 19.88 6.47
C ARG A 102 6.85 20.02 7.06
N PRO A 103 7.20 21.16 7.66
CA PRO A 103 8.55 21.37 8.20
C PRO A 103 9.00 20.27 9.18
N GLU A 104 8.08 19.77 10.03
CA GLU A 104 8.38 18.72 10.98
C GLU A 104 8.63 17.37 10.29
N GLU A 105 7.90 17.07 9.22
CA GLU A 105 8.10 15.87 8.39
C GLU A 105 9.42 15.97 7.62
N GLU A 106 9.72 17.14 7.04
CA GLU A 106 10.99 17.39 6.38
C GLU A 106 12.16 17.15 7.33
N ARG A 107 12.10 17.67 8.57
CA ARG A 107 13.11 17.42 9.60
C ARG A 107 13.35 15.92 9.82
N LEU A 108 12.29 15.13 9.95
CA LEU A 108 12.38 13.67 10.13
C LEU A 108 12.97 12.96 8.91
N VAL A 109 12.54 13.34 7.71
CA VAL A 109 13.00 12.77 6.43
C VAL A 109 14.48 13.02 6.18
N ARG A 110 14.99 14.21 6.57
CA ARG A 110 16.39 14.57 6.40
C ARG A 110 17.32 13.96 7.44
N MET A 111 16.80 13.31 8.48
CA MET A 111 17.65 12.60 9.45
C MET A 111 18.45 11.47 8.78
N THR A 112 19.67 11.25 9.26
CA THR A 112 20.52 10.14 8.81
C THR A 112 19.93 8.80 9.24
N THR A 113 19.83 7.84 8.32
CA THR A 113 19.23 6.53 8.57
C THR A 113 20.24 5.45 8.97
N GLY A 114 21.50 5.62 8.59
CA GLY A 114 22.52 4.59 8.74
C GLY A 114 22.50 3.50 7.64
N PHE A 115 21.52 3.51 6.74
CA PHE A 115 21.43 2.60 5.60
C PHE A 115 20.73 3.25 4.39
N GLY A 116 20.90 2.66 3.19
CA GLY A 116 20.49 3.28 1.93
C GLY A 116 18.98 3.32 1.68
N PRO A 117 18.26 2.18 1.56
CA PRO A 117 16.88 2.17 1.09
C PRO A 117 15.90 2.91 2.02
N ALA A 118 15.00 3.68 1.44
CA ALA A 118 13.94 4.37 2.17
C ALA A 118 12.83 3.39 2.60
N SER A 119 12.47 2.46 1.72
CA SER A 119 11.36 1.52 1.94
C SER A 119 11.87 0.09 2.10
N THR A 120 11.76 -0.46 3.31
CA THR A 120 11.94 -1.89 3.57
C THR A 120 10.73 -2.68 3.09
N ALA A 121 9.54 -2.14 3.32
CA ALA A 121 8.28 -2.72 2.88
C ALA A 121 7.38 -1.64 2.30
N SER A 122 6.86 -1.86 1.11
CA SER A 122 5.90 -0.96 0.45
C SER A 122 4.78 -1.76 -0.23
N ARG A 123 3.71 -1.06 -0.62
CA ARG A 123 2.58 -1.61 -1.35
C ARG A 123 2.09 -0.59 -2.37
N LEU A 124 1.95 -1.03 -3.59
CA LEU A 124 1.40 -0.22 -4.67
C LEU A 124 -0.08 -0.56 -4.84
N ASP A 125 -0.98 0.35 -4.53
CA ASP A 125 -2.40 0.11 -4.76
C ASP A 125 -2.74 0.38 -6.22
N ALA A 126 -3.40 -0.59 -6.87
CA ALA A 126 -3.57 -0.58 -8.32
C ALA A 126 -4.84 -1.30 -8.77
N PHE A 127 -5.19 -1.13 -10.03
CA PHE A 127 -6.14 -1.98 -10.75
C PHE A 127 -5.41 -2.75 -11.86
N LEU A 128 -5.45 -4.09 -11.76
CA LEU A 128 -4.88 -4.97 -12.77
C LEU A 128 -5.84 -5.06 -13.96
N LEU A 129 -5.52 -4.36 -15.02
CA LEU A 129 -6.27 -4.32 -16.27
C LEU A 129 -5.63 -5.26 -17.32
N PRO A 130 -6.30 -5.57 -18.44
CA PRO A 130 -5.76 -6.47 -19.46
C PRO A 130 -4.37 -6.08 -19.99
N ASN A 131 -4.10 -4.76 -20.11
CA ASN A 131 -2.87 -4.25 -20.72
C ASN A 131 -2.05 -3.36 -19.79
N SER A 132 -2.52 -3.08 -18.58
CA SER A 132 -1.83 -2.22 -17.63
C SER A 132 -2.07 -2.66 -16.18
N LEU A 133 -1.21 -2.19 -15.29
CA LEU A 133 -1.38 -2.19 -13.86
C LEU A 133 -1.48 -0.71 -13.46
N MET A 134 -2.69 -0.15 -13.40
CA MET A 134 -2.88 1.28 -13.13
C MET A 134 -2.81 1.55 -11.65
N PHE A 135 -1.75 2.24 -11.23
CA PHE A 135 -1.53 2.60 -9.83
C PHE A 135 -2.44 3.75 -9.39
N THR A 136 -2.85 3.71 -8.12
CA THR A 136 -3.62 4.78 -7.46
C THR A 136 -2.80 5.52 -6.42
N GLU A 137 -1.88 4.82 -5.76
CA GLU A 137 -0.97 5.38 -4.75
C GLU A 137 0.19 4.43 -4.45
N TYR A 138 1.26 4.96 -3.87
CA TYR A 138 2.39 4.22 -3.34
C TYR A 138 2.38 4.29 -1.81
N ASN A 139 2.08 3.18 -1.15
CA ASN A 139 2.12 3.09 0.30
C ASN A 139 3.54 2.76 0.77
N GLY A 140 4.35 3.80 0.98
CA GLY A 140 5.76 3.69 1.35
C GLY A 140 6.01 3.57 2.85
N GLU A 141 5.10 4.05 3.70
CA GLU A 141 5.37 4.12 5.14
C GLU A 141 5.12 2.80 5.87
N SER A 142 3.88 2.31 5.85
CA SER A 142 3.50 1.16 6.66
C SER A 142 2.34 0.37 6.04
N PRO A 143 2.55 -0.32 4.90
CA PRO A 143 1.49 -1.04 4.22
C PRO A 143 0.97 -2.19 5.09
N ALA A 144 -0.35 -2.22 5.32
CA ALA A 144 -1.03 -3.31 5.99
C ALA A 144 -1.48 -4.40 5.00
N GLY A 145 -1.69 -5.62 5.49
CA GLY A 145 -2.35 -6.68 4.76
C GLY A 145 -1.49 -7.89 4.39
N ALA A 146 -0.17 -7.83 4.55
CA ALA A 146 0.72 -8.97 4.25
C ALA A 146 0.36 -10.21 5.08
N GLY A 147 0.19 -10.02 6.40
CA GLY A 147 -0.23 -11.08 7.32
C GLY A 147 -1.66 -11.58 7.04
N TYR A 148 -2.56 -10.66 6.71
CA TYR A 148 -3.94 -11.01 6.35
C TYR A 148 -4.01 -11.82 5.05
N SER A 149 -3.31 -11.39 4.00
CA SER A 149 -3.35 -12.04 2.68
C SER A 149 -2.81 -13.46 2.72
N GLU A 150 -1.70 -13.69 3.42
CA GLU A 150 -1.14 -15.02 3.59
C GLU A 150 -2.06 -15.91 4.44
N THR A 151 -2.62 -15.38 5.54
CA THR A 151 -3.55 -16.13 6.40
C THR A 151 -4.83 -16.51 5.66
N LEU A 152 -5.34 -15.62 4.81
CA LEU A 152 -6.48 -15.91 3.94
C LEU A 152 -6.15 -17.03 2.93
N SER A 153 -4.98 -16.98 2.32
CA SER A 153 -4.47 -18.02 1.43
C SER A 153 -4.39 -19.39 2.13
N ASP A 154 -3.85 -19.42 3.37
CA ASP A 154 -3.78 -20.63 4.19
C ASP A 154 -5.17 -21.23 4.51
N ILE A 155 -6.17 -20.36 4.74
CA ILE A 155 -7.55 -20.80 4.97
C ILE A 155 -8.14 -21.41 3.68
N PHE A 156 -7.94 -20.76 2.52
CA PHE A 156 -8.41 -21.29 1.24
C PHE A 156 -7.80 -22.63 0.91
N ARG A 157 -6.49 -22.82 1.11
CA ARG A 157 -5.78 -24.08 0.87
C ARG A 157 -6.38 -25.28 1.62
N LYS A 158 -6.95 -25.02 2.80
CA LYS A 158 -7.60 -26.06 3.64
C LYS A 158 -9.08 -26.28 3.30
N THR A 159 -9.61 -25.69 2.22
CA THR A 159 -11.00 -25.90 1.83
C THR A 159 -11.16 -27.09 0.90
N PRO A 160 -12.29 -27.82 0.96
CA PRO A 160 -12.58 -28.89 0.00
C PRO A 160 -12.64 -28.38 -1.46
N VAL A 161 -12.99 -27.11 -1.64
CA VAL A 161 -13.03 -26.47 -2.97
C VAL A 161 -11.63 -26.39 -3.56
N MET A 162 -10.65 -25.96 -2.78
CA MET A 162 -9.25 -25.85 -3.24
C MET A 162 -8.67 -27.24 -3.53
N GLN A 163 -8.91 -28.21 -2.65
CA GLN A 163 -8.44 -29.59 -2.84
C GLN A 163 -8.98 -30.21 -4.15
N ASP A 164 -10.22 -29.91 -4.54
CA ASP A 164 -10.75 -30.33 -5.83
C ASP A 164 -10.17 -29.53 -7.00
N PHE A 165 -9.96 -28.24 -6.81
CA PHE A 165 -9.40 -27.32 -7.82
C PHE A 165 -7.94 -27.69 -8.16
N GLU A 166 -7.11 -27.99 -7.14
CA GLU A 166 -5.70 -28.37 -7.27
C GLU A 166 -5.48 -29.72 -8.01
N LYS A 167 -6.50 -30.56 -8.15
CA LYS A 167 -6.43 -31.76 -9.03
C LYS A 167 -6.28 -31.40 -10.52
N ARG A 168 -6.61 -30.16 -10.90
CA ARG A 168 -6.66 -29.70 -12.30
C ARG A 168 -5.78 -28.49 -12.56
N PHE A 169 -5.38 -27.77 -11.53
CA PHE A 169 -4.59 -26.57 -11.61
C PHE A 169 -3.48 -26.59 -10.58
N GLU A 170 -2.28 -26.24 -10.99
CA GLU A 170 -1.21 -25.92 -10.07
C GLU A 170 -1.47 -24.52 -9.48
N VAL A 171 -1.48 -24.40 -8.14
CA VAL A 171 -1.81 -23.18 -7.41
C VAL A 171 -0.72 -22.86 -6.41
N HIS A 172 -0.19 -21.65 -6.50
CA HIS A 172 0.80 -21.12 -5.55
C HIS A 172 0.17 -20.00 -4.71
N GLY A 173 0.63 -19.87 -3.47
CA GLY A 173 0.43 -18.70 -2.62
C GLY A 173 1.77 -18.01 -2.40
N TYR A 174 1.72 -16.80 -1.85
CA TYR A 174 2.91 -16.01 -1.57
C TYR A 174 3.25 -16.08 -0.07
N PRO A 175 4.49 -16.42 0.31
CA PRO A 175 4.93 -16.46 1.72
C PRO A 175 5.26 -15.04 2.21
N LEU A 176 4.26 -14.17 2.28
CA LEU A 176 4.42 -12.74 2.51
C LEU A 176 5.06 -12.43 3.85
N SER A 177 4.69 -13.16 4.91
CA SER A 177 5.25 -12.92 6.25
C SER A 177 6.74 -13.29 6.31
N ALA A 178 7.15 -14.37 5.65
CA ALA A 178 8.55 -14.76 5.58
C ALA A 178 9.37 -13.74 4.79
N LYS A 179 8.87 -13.30 3.64
CA LYS A 179 9.53 -12.28 2.82
C LYS A 179 9.61 -10.91 3.50
N LEU A 180 8.57 -10.52 4.23
CA LEU A 180 8.60 -9.32 5.06
C LEU A 180 9.66 -9.44 6.16
N LEU A 181 9.69 -10.57 6.87
CA LEU A 181 10.70 -10.80 7.91
C LEU A 181 12.12 -10.78 7.36
N ASP A 182 12.36 -11.47 6.23
CA ASP A 182 13.66 -11.45 5.54
C ASP A 182 14.10 -10.01 5.22
N ALA A 183 13.19 -9.20 4.68
CA ALA A 183 13.46 -7.80 4.35
C ALA A 183 13.78 -6.95 5.59
N LEU A 184 13.04 -7.13 6.68
CA LEU A 184 13.26 -6.42 7.94
C LEU A 184 14.62 -6.80 8.56
N VAL A 185 14.94 -8.09 8.61
CA VAL A 185 16.22 -8.58 9.14
C VAL A 185 17.39 -8.14 8.25
N GLN A 186 17.23 -8.18 6.92
CA GLN A 186 18.28 -7.70 6.02
C GLN A 186 18.49 -6.18 6.16
N THR A 187 17.43 -5.39 6.37
CA THR A 187 17.56 -3.96 6.68
C THR A 187 18.33 -3.73 7.98
N TYR A 188 18.09 -4.57 9.00
CA TYR A 188 18.85 -4.51 10.24
C TYR A 188 20.34 -4.83 10.03
N VAL A 189 20.65 -5.82 9.20
CA VAL A 189 22.06 -6.17 8.85
C VAL A 189 22.72 -5.01 8.09
N ASP A 190 22.07 -4.43 7.10
CA ASP A 190 22.59 -3.30 6.32
C ASP A 190 22.77 -2.03 7.18
N TRP A 191 21.96 -1.86 8.21
CA TRP A 191 22.11 -0.80 9.21
C TRP A 191 23.35 -0.99 10.10
N GLY A 192 23.95 -2.18 10.10
CA GLY A 192 25.13 -2.53 10.92
C GLY A 192 24.80 -3.39 12.13
N GLY A 193 23.58 -3.93 12.19
CA GLY A 193 23.17 -4.84 13.26
C GLY A 193 23.89 -6.19 13.20
N THR A 194 24.39 -6.66 14.34
CA THR A 194 25.19 -7.89 14.45
C THR A 194 24.48 -9.02 15.19
N THR A 195 23.36 -8.74 15.82
CA THR A 195 22.60 -9.74 16.57
C THR A 195 21.90 -10.68 15.61
N HIS A 196 22.20 -11.99 15.68
CA HIS A 196 21.64 -13.01 14.79
C HIS A 196 20.09 -13.13 14.92
N LYS A 197 19.57 -12.89 16.11
CA LYS A 197 18.12 -12.86 16.41
C LYS A 197 17.76 -11.54 17.09
N PRO A 198 17.64 -10.44 16.32
CA PRO A 198 17.36 -9.13 16.90
C PRO A 198 16.01 -9.12 17.65
N GLN A 199 15.97 -8.50 18.83
CA GLN A 199 14.71 -8.24 19.50
C GLN A 199 13.95 -7.20 18.68
N MET A 200 12.85 -7.64 18.07
CA MET A 200 12.00 -6.77 17.25
C MET A 200 10.86 -6.16 18.09
N ALA A 201 10.53 -4.92 17.79
CA ALA A 201 9.25 -4.32 18.18
C ALA A 201 8.40 -4.02 16.94
N ILE A 202 7.09 -4.32 16.97
CA ILE A 202 6.11 -3.77 16.03
C ILE A 202 5.36 -2.68 16.78
N VAL A 203 5.44 -1.44 16.26
CA VAL A 203 4.98 -0.26 17.00
C VAL A 203 3.90 0.49 16.22
N ASP A 204 2.72 0.63 16.82
CA ASP A 204 1.61 1.45 16.32
C ASP A 204 0.66 1.81 17.46
N TRP A 205 -0.35 2.62 17.20
CA TRP A 205 -1.41 2.94 18.13
C TRP A 205 -2.29 1.72 18.41
N LYS A 206 -2.75 1.56 19.66
CA LYS A 206 -3.58 0.40 20.06
C LYS A 206 -4.93 0.37 19.38
N GLU A 207 -5.45 1.53 19.06
CA GLU A 207 -6.76 1.76 18.45
C GLU A 207 -6.81 1.53 16.93
N VAL A 208 -5.67 1.31 16.26
CA VAL A 208 -5.66 1.10 14.80
C VAL A 208 -6.43 -0.16 14.43
N PRO A 209 -7.23 -0.12 13.36
CA PRO A 209 -8.04 -1.27 12.93
C PRO A 209 -7.20 -2.46 12.44
N THR A 210 -5.90 -2.24 12.22
CA THR A 210 -4.93 -3.24 11.74
C THR A 210 -4.17 -3.95 12.86
N TRP A 211 -4.45 -3.67 14.15
CA TRP A 211 -3.74 -4.29 15.27
C TRP A 211 -3.75 -5.83 15.21
N SER A 212 -4.85 -6.42 14.75
CA SER A 212 -4.95 -7.88 14.59
C SER A 212 -3.93 -8.47 13.59
N GLU A 213 -3.46 -7.69 12.61
CA GLU A 213 -2.37 -8.11 11.73
C GLU A 213 -1.04 -8.21 12.49
N PHE A 214 -0.78 -7.28 13.41
CA PHE A 214 0.46 -7.31 14.20
C PHE A 214 0.54 -8.55 15.07
N GLU A 215 -0.59 -8.97 15.64
CA GLU A 215 -0.68 -10.22 16.40
C GLU A 215 -0.44 -11.46 15.51
N ILE A 216 -0.92 -11.44 14.26
CA ILE A 216 -0.64 -12.49 13.27
C ILE A 216 0.85 -12.52 12.93
N LEU A 217 1.44 -11.35 12.63
CA LEU A 217 2.86 -11.24 12.30
C LEU A 217 3.76 -11.62 13.47
N GLN A 218 3.44 -11.20 14.70
CA GLN A 218 4.16 -11.61 15.90
C GLN A 218 4.26 -13.13 15.99
N VAL A 219 3.12 -13.83 15.94
CA VAL A 219 3.09 -15.30 16.02
C VAL A 219 3.90 -15.95 14.90
N ARG A 220 3.85 -15.40 13.68
CA ARG A 220 4.60 -15.94 12.54
C ARG A 220 6.11 -15.69 12.69
N PHE A 221 6.52 -14.51 13.07
CA PHE A 221 7.94 -14.15 13.23
C PHE A 221 8.57 -14.90 14.39
N GLU A 222 7.87 -15.07 15.51
CA GLU A 222 8.32 -15.89 16.64
C GLU A 222 8.50 -17.36 16.25
N LYS A 223 7.59 -17.94 15.45
CA LYS A 223 7.76 -19.28 14.87
C LYS A 223 8.98 -19.41 13.96
N MET A 224 9.38 -18.32 13.30
CA MET A 224 10.60 -18.24 12.48
C MET A 224 11.85 -17.89 13.31
N GLY A 225 11.71 -17.79 14.64
CA GLY A 225 12.82 -17.65 15.59
C GLY A 225 13.22 -16.22 15.92
N ILE A 226 12.46 -15.20 15.49
CA ILE A 226 12.73 -13.79 15.83
C ILE A 226 11.80 -13.37 16.97
N PRO A 227 12.34 -12.94 18.12
CA PRO A 227 11.54 -12.47 19.26
C PRO A 227 10.87 -11.13 18.94
N VAL A 228 9.56 -11.02 19.18
CA VAL A 228 8.76 -9.81 18.85
C VAL A 228 8.00 -9.30 20.08
N VAL A 229 7.96 -7.99 20.26
CA VAL A 229 7.02 -7.31 21.16
C VAL A 229 6.11 -6.40 20.35
N LEU A 230 4.84 -6.36 20.73
CA LEU A 230 3.91 -5.34 20.25
C LEU A 230 3.87 -4.21 21.25
N ALA A 231 4.08 -2.99 20.80
CA ALA A 231 4.07 -1.81 21.67
C ALA A 231 3.38 -0.63 20.99
N THR A 232 2.93 0.32 21.80
CA THR A 232 2.54 1.65 21.35
C THR A 232 3.71 2.61 21.46
N PRO A 233 3.72 3.75 20.76
CA PRO A 233 4.79 4.74 20.90
C PRO A 233 5.01 5.17 22.35
N GLY A 234 3.94 5.36 23.13
CA GLY A 234 4.03 5.74 24.56
C GLY A 234 4.52 4.62 25.48
N GLU A 235 4.64 3.37 25.02
CA GLU A 235 5.27 2.25 25.75
C GLU A 235 6.75 2.09 25.43
N LEU A 236 7.31 2.96 24.58
CA LEU A 236 8.75 3.02 24.32
C LEU A 236 9.43 3.89 25.36
N ASP A 237 10.62 3.47 25.76
CA ASP A 237 11.50 4.21 26.66
C ASP A 237 12.90 4.36 26.05
N PHE A 238 13.50 5.55 26.17
CA PHE A 238 14.82 5.84 25.67
C PHE A 238 15.68 6.48 26.77
N ASP A 239 16.69 5.74 27.22
CA ASP A 239 17.58 6.15 28.32
C ASP A 239 18.80 7.00 27.86
N GLY A 240 18.82 7.46 26.62
CA GLY A 240 19.95 8.17 25.97
C GLY A 240 20.95 7.24 25.28
N LYS A 241 20.84 5.92 25.48
CA LYS A 241 21.73 4.90 24.88
C LYS A 241 20.97 3.76 24.23
N ARG A 242 19.76 3.45 24.69
CA ARG A 242 18.99 2.29 24.23
C ARG A 242 17.52 2.62 24.17
N LEU A 243 16.90 2.17 23.08
CA LEU A 243 15.45 2.13 22.98
C LEU A 243 14.95 0.80 23.56
N ALA A 244 13.94 0.85 24.39
CA ALA A 244 13.33 -0.32 25.03
C ALA A 244 11.81 -0.28 24.90
N ALA A 245 11.19 -1.45 24.97
CA ALA A 245 9.74 -1.62 25.09
C ALA A 245 9.45 -2.79 26.05
N LYS A 246 8.57 -2.59 27.01
CA LYS A 246 8.18 -3.63 27.99
C LYS A 246 9.39 -4.30 28.67
N GLY A 247 10.39 -3.50 29.03
CA GLY A 247 11.62 -3.96 29.68
C GLY A 247 12.62 -4.68 28.79
N LYS A 248 12.38 -4.79 27.48
CA LYS A 248 13.28 -5.41 26.50
C LYS A 248 13.98 -4.33 25.67
N LYS A 249 15.31 -4.44 25.52
CA LYS A 249 16.05 -3.64 24.55
C LYS A 249 15.57 -3.97 23.15
N ILE A 250 15.33 -2.97 22.31
CA ILE A 250 14.88 -3.13 20.93
C ILE A 250 16.07 -2.91 19.97
N ASP A 251 16.37 -3.92 19.20
CA ASP A 251 17.41 -3.88 18.16
C ASP A 251 16.84 -3.44 16.81
N LEU A 252 15.61 -3.90 16.47
CA LEU A 252 14.91 -3.63 15.23
C LEU A 252 13.48 -3.21 15.52
N LEU A 253 13.10 -2.01 15.10
CA LEU A 253 11.75 -1.49 15.23
C LEU A 253 11.06 -1.50 13.86
N TYR A 254 10.03 -2.33 13.71
CA TYR A 254 9.12 -2.26 12.58
C TYR A 254 8.06 -1.20 12.86
N ARG A 255 8.29 -0.01 12.30
CA ARG A 255 7.42 1.15 12.47
C ARG A 255 6.15 0.98 11.64
N ARG A 256 5.03 0.99 12.34
CA ARG A 256 3.69 0.98 11.72
C ARG A 256 2.99 2.32 11.88
N VAL A 257 3.32 3.08 12.93
CA VAL A 257 2.83 4.44 13.14
C VAL A 257 3.24 5.36 11.99
N LEU A 258 2.30 6.11 11.46
CA LEU A 258 2.52 7.04 10.35
C LEU A 258 3.31 8.27 10.79
N ILE A 259 4.04 8.89 9.87
CA ILE A 259 4.86 10.07 10.18
C ILE A 259 3.99 11.27 10.55
N ASN A 260 2.83 11.45 9.90
CA ASN A 260 1.88 12.49 10.27
C ASN A 260 1.34 12.30 11.70
N ASP A 261 1.10 11.06 12.13
CA ASP A 261 0.73 10.75 13.52
C ASP A 261 1.88 11.04 14.49
N ILE A 262 3.13 10.71 14.13
CA ILE A 262 4.32 11.03 14.93
C ILE A 262 4.43 12.55 15.15
N VAL A 263 4.20 13.33 14.12
CA VAL A 263 4.20 14.80 14.21
C VAL A 263 3.03 15.30 15.06
N GLY A 264 1.81 14.79 14.83
CA GLY A 264 0.62 15.18 15.57
C GLY A 264 0.63 14.79 17.06
N ARG A 265 1.33 13.71 17.42
CA ARG A 265 1.45 13.17 18.78
C ARG A 265 2.90 13.10 19.23
N ALA A 266 3.67 14.17 18.98
CA ALA A 266 5.13 14.22 19.14
C ALA A 266 5.61 13.82 20.54
N LYS A 267 4.88 14.21 21.63
CA LYS A 267 5.25 13.84 23.00
C LYS A 267 5.21 12.33 23.24
N GLU A 268 4.24 11.63 22.68
CA GLU A 268 4.10 10.18 22.84
C GLU A 268 5.13 9.42 22.00
N CYS A 269 5.61 10.04 20.92
CA CYS A 269 6.60 9.47 20.00
C CYS A 269 8.04 9.88 20.29
N GLU A 270 8.28 10.67 21.36
CA GLU A 270 9.60 11.25 21.65
C GLU A 270 10.70 10.19 21.78
N ALA A 271 10.44 9.09 22.49
CA ALA A 271 11.41 7.99 22.65
C ALA A 271 11.79 7.35 21.31
N LEU A 272 10.79 7.13 20.43
CA LEU A 272 11.02 6.59 19.10
C LEU A 272 11.94 7.52 18.28
N VAL A 273 11.61 8.82 18.22
CA VAL A 273 12.36 9.79 17.44
C VAL A 273 13.77 9.96 17.98
N LYS A 274 13.94 10.07 19.30
CA LYS A 274 15.27 10.17 19.94
C LYS A 274 16.13 8.91 19.71
N GLY A 275 15.54 7.73 19.82
CA GLY A 275 16.23 6.46 19.55
C GLY A 275 16.69 6.33 18.10
N TYR A 276 15.88 6.81 17.17
CA TYR A 276 16.23 6.89 15.74
C TYR A 276 17.36 7.90 15.49
N GLU A 277 17.22 9.12 16.00
CA GLU A 277 18.21 10.20 15.83
C GLU A 277 19.58 9.83 16.43
N ALA A 278 19.57 9.16 17.57
CA ALA A 278 20.79 8.63 18.22
C ALA A 278 21.41 7.44 17.50
N GLY A 279 20.77 6.88 16.48
CA GLY A 279 21.27 5.72 15.75
C GLY A 279 21.43 4.46 16.60
N THR A 280 20.60 4.29 17.64
CA THR A 280 20.73 3.19 18.62
C THR A 280 19.81 2.01 18.32
N THR A 281 18.88 2.18 17.40
CA THR A 281 17.89 1.17 16.98
C THR A 281 17.67 1.29 15.48
N CYS A 282 17.69 0.15 14.78
CA CYS A 282 17.26 0.12 13.38
C CYS A 282 15.76 0.34 13.28
N VAL A 283 15.31 1.33 12.53
CA VAL A 283 13.89 1.61 12.31
C VAL A 283 13.53 1.36 10.83
N ALA A 284 12.65 0.41 10.58
CA ALA A 284 12.13 0.04 9.26
C ALA A 284 10.59 0.22 9.22
N ASN A 285 9.97 0.94 8.25
CA ASN A 285 10.66 1.80 7.31
C ASN A 285 11.23 3.03 8.04
N ASN A 286 12.35 3.55 7.54
CA ASN A 286 12.89 4.83 8.02
C ASN A 286 12.01 6.01 7.59
N PHE A 287 12.31 7.23 8.05
CA PHE A 287 11.46 8.39 7.76
C PHE A 287 11.52 8.88 6.30
N ARG A 288 12.56 8.50 5.53
CA ARG A 288 12.67 8.86 4.10
C ARG A 288 11.59 8.24 3.24
N CYS A 289 10.96 7.17 3.71
CA CYS A 289 9.82 6.53 3.03
C CYS A 289 8.60 7.45 2.86
N LYS A 290 8.56 8.62 3.54
CA LYS A 290 7.55 9.65 3.36
C LYS A 290 7.54 10.21 1.94
N ILE A 291 8.71 10.36 1.32
CA ILE A 291 8.83 10.92 -0.03
C ILE A 291 8.01 10.11 -1.05
N PRO A 292 8.19 8.78 -1.20
CA PRO A 292 7.34 8.01 -2.11
C PRO A 292 5.91 7.77 -1.58
N HIS A 293 5.67 7.97 -0.27
CA HIS A 293 4.35 7.74 0.32
C HIS A 293 3.33 8.79 -0.06
N VAL A 294 3.70 10.07 -0.04
CA VAL A 294 2.78 11.16 -0.39
C VAL A 294 2.36 11.07 -1.85
N LYS A 295 1.08 11.34 -2.15
CA LYS A 295 0.54 11.22 -3.52
C LYS A 295 1.14 12.24 -4.50
N ALA A 296 1.77 13.32 -3.99
CA ALA A 296 2.61 14.24 -4.76
C ALA A 296 3.77 13.51 -5.48
N PHE A 297 4.21 12.34 -4.99
CA PHE A 297 5.17 11.49 -5.70
C PHE A 297 4.70 11.16 -7.13
N PHE A 298 3.41 10.85 -7.32
CA PHE A 298 2.89 10.60 -8.67
C PHE A 298 2.83 11.87 -9.52
N ALA A 299 2.69 13.05 -8.91
CA ALA A 299 2.83 14.30 -9.62
C ALA A 299 4.27 14.49 -10.11
N VAL A 300 5.27 14.20 -9.27
CA VAL A 300 6.69 14.22 -9.65
C VAL A 300 6.99 13.26 -10.80
N LEU A 301 6.44 12.02 -10.75
CA LEU A 301 6.67 11.03 -11.79
C LEU A 301 6.08 11.43 -13.16
N THR A 302 4.94 12.10 -13.16
CA THR A 302 4.20 12.42 -14.39
C THR A 302 4.44 13.84 -14.90
N ASP A 303 5.26 14.64 -14.22
CA ASP A 303 5.63 15.99 -14.65
C ASP A 303 6.80 15.94 -15.63
N GLY A 304 6.59 16.52 -16.80
CA GLY A 304 7.62 16.59 -17.83
C GLY A 304 8.92 17.30 -17.41
N ARG A 305 8.86 18.20 -16.42
CA ARG A 305 10.05 18.87 -15.85
C ARG A 305 11.05 17.88 -15.24
N ASN A 306 10.54 16.76 -14.69
CA ASN A 306 11.32 15.74 -14.02
C ASN A 306 11.76 14.59 -14.96
N ALA A 307 11.46 14.67 -16.26
CA ALA A 307 11.74 13.61 -17.24
C ALA A 307 13.21 13.17 -17.29
N GLY A 308 14.14 14.06 -16.94
CA GLY A 308 15.57 13.77 -16.85
C GLY A 308 15.98 12.81 -15.76
N LEU A 309 15.12 12.58 -14.74
CA LEU A 309 15.34 11.61 -13.67
C LEU A 309 15.13 10.15 -14.13
N PHE A 310 14.49 9.94 -15.27
CA PHE A 310 14.01 8.63 -15.70
C PHE A 310 14.62 8.20 -17.04
N SER A 311 15.00 6.93 -17.15
CA SER A 311 15.38 6.32 -18.41
C SER A 311 14.19 6.27 -19.39
N SER A 312 14.45 5.99 -20.67
CA SER A 312 13.38 5.85 -21.67
C SER A 312 12.40 4.73 -21.33
N GLU A 313 12.90 3.59 -20.82
CA GLU A 313 12.06 2.46 -20.41
C GLU A 313 11.19 2.81 -19.20
N GLU A 314 11.76 3.50 -18.22
CA GLU A 314 11.02 3.95 -17.03
C GLU A 314 9.93 4.96 -17.40
N ARG A 315 10.21 5.91 -18.30
CA ARG A 315 9.19 6.84 -18.79
C ARG A 315 8.02 6.13 -19.49
N GLU A 316 8.30 5.09 -20.28
CA GLU A 316 7.24 4.28 -20.87
C GLU A 316 6.40 3.55 -19.82
N ILE A 317 7.04 3.01 -18.76
CA ILE A 317 6.36 2.35 -17.65
C ILE A 317 5.52 3.36 -16.88
N ILE A 318 6.08 4.52 -16.51
CA ILE A 318 5.35 5.59 -15.83
C ILE A 318 4.14 6.02 -16.65
N GLN A 319 4.32 6.37 -17.92
CA GLN A 319 3.24 6.82 -18.80
C GLN A 319 2.11 5.79 -18.95
N ARG A 320 2.44 4.49 -18.90
CA ARG A 320 1.46 3.41 -19.08
C ARG A 320 0.74 3.02 -17.82
N HIS A 321 1.34 3.23 -16.64
CA HIS A 321 0.92 2.62 -15.39
C HIS A 321 0.61 3.63 -14.27
N VAL A 322 1.12 4.86 -14.37
CA VAL A 322 0.85 5.96 -13.42
C VAL A 322 -0.10 6.96 -14.10
N PRO A 323 -1.28 7.22 -13.54
CA PRO A 323 -2.20 8.20 -14.09
C PRO A 323 -1.62 9.61 -13.97
N TRP A 324 -1.90 10.47 -14.96
CA TRP A 324 -1.54 11.88 -14.87
C TRP A 324 -1.97 12.46 -13.54
N THR A 325 -1.04 13.12 -12.87
CA THR A 325 -1.22 13.66 -11.52
C THR A 325 -0.52 15.00 -11.40
N ARG A 326 -1.15 15.99 -10.75
CA ARG A 326 -0.55 17.30 -10.43
C ARG A 326 -0.94 17.73 -9.03
N VAL A 327 -0.06 18.48 -8.38
CA VAL A 327 -0.42 19.22 -7.17
C VAL A 327 -1.40 20.32 -7.55
N VAL A 328 -2.41 20.57 -6.73
CA VAL A 328 -3.46 21.57 -6.99
C VAL A 328 -2.93 22.96 -6.63
N GLU A 329 -2.55 23.71 -7.64
CA GLU A 329 -2.00 25.06 -7.54
C GLU A 329 -2.46 25.92 -8.74
N ASP A 330 -2.42 27.24 -8.60
CA ASP A 330 -2.69 28.15 -9.72
C ASP A 330 -1.42 28.38 -10.56
N VAL A 331 -1.12 27.40 -11.40
CA VAL A 331 0.10 27.36 -12.20
C VAL A 331 -0.17 26.92 -13.62
N ARG A 332 0.79 27.20 -14.52
CA ARG A 332 0.88 26.51 -15.81
C ARG A 332 1.49 25.14 -15.62
N SER A 333 0.94 24.16 -16.32
CA SER A 333 1.38 22.76 -16.30
C SER A 333 1.25 22.16 -17.71
N ASP A 334 1.32 20.84 -17.81
CA ASP A 334 1.12 20.12 -19.05
C ASP A 334 0.14 18.96 -18.88
N TYR A 335 -0.56 18.63 -19.96
CA TYR A 335 -1.32 17.39 -20.11
C TYR A 335 -1.01 16.81 -21.49
N ASP A 336 -0.55 15.57 -21.54
CA ASP A 336 -0.08 14.89 -22.77
C ASP A 336 0.95 15.72 -23.56
N ARG A 337 1.86 16.39 -22.83
CA ARG A 337 2.91 17.32 -23.33
C ARG A 337 2.38 18.64 -23.87
N GLU A 338 1.09 18.89 -23.84
CA GLU A 338 0.51 20.16 -24.25
C GLU A 338 0.38 21.10 -23.02
N PRO A 339 0.77 22.38 -23.14
CA PRO A 339 0.70 23.33 -22.04
C PRO A 339 -0.74 23.65 -21.68
N ILE A 340 -1.04 23.66 -20.38
CA ILE A 340 -2.36 23.95 -19.82
C ILE A 340 -2.28 24.99 -18.69
N GLU A 341 -3.36 25.72 -18.47
CA GLU A 341 -3.63 26.42 -17.22
C GLU A 341 -4.32 25.44 -16.28
N LEU A 342 -3.64 25.00 -15.23
CA LEU A 342 -4.03 23.83 -14.44
C LEU A 342 -5.47 23.97 -13.89
N LEU A 343 -5.80 25.08 -13.23
CA LEU A 343 -7.12 25.26 -12.62
C LEU A 343 -8.25 25.32 -13.67
N LYS A 344 -7.99 25.91 -14.84
CA LYS A 344 -8.97 25.89 -15.94
C LYS A 344 -9.17 24.49 -16.48
N TYR A 345 -8.08 23.72 -16.60
CA TYR A 345 -8.14 22.33 -17.02
C TYR A 345 -8.95 21.48 -16.03
N ILE A 346 -8.68 21.61 -14.73
CA ILE A 346 -9.38 20.89 -13.65
C ILE A 346 -10.89 21.15 -13.71
N ARG A 347 -11.30 22.41 -13.85
CA ARG A 347 -12.73 22.78 -13.96
C ARG A 347 -13.38 22.18 -15.19
N LYS A 348 -12.72 22.30 -16.34
CA LYS A 348 -13.24 21.83 -17.63
C LYS A 348 -13.38 20.30 -17.69
N HIS A 349 -12.45 19.57 -17.06
CA HIS A 349 -12.36 18.11 -17.15
C HIS A 349 -12.83 17.39 -15.89
N GLN A 350 -13.62 18.02 -15.03
CA GLN A 350 -14.14 17.50 -13.77
C GLN A 350 -14.51 16.01 -13.80
N LYS A 351 -15.29 15.58 -14.80
CA LYS A 351 -15.81 14.20 -14.88
C LYS A 351 -14.74 13.12 -15.07
N ASN A 352 -13.53 13.54 -15.45
CA ASN A 352 -12.39 12.65 -15.69
C ASN A 352 -11.30 12.77 -14.61
N LEU A 353 -11.57 13.48 -13.52
CA LEU A 353 -10.58 13.80 -12.50
C LEU A 353 -11.06 13.44 -11.09
N VAL A 354 -10.10 13.24 -10.21
CA VAL A 354 -10.26 12.99 -8.78
C VAL A 354 -9.41 13.99 -8.03
N LEU A 355 -9.94 14.64 -6.99
CA LEU A 355 -9.18 15.40 -6.01
C LEU A 355 -8.89 14.52 -4.79
N LYS A 356 -7.67 14.55 -4.30
CA LYS A 356 -7.22 13.75 -3.15
C LYS A 356 -6.26 14.56 -2.28
N PRO A 357 -6.35 14.50 -0.94
CA PRO A 357 -5.26 14.97 -0.10
C PRO A 357 -4.01 14.13 -0.35
N SER A 358 -2.85 14.76 -0.35
CA SER A 358 -1.59 14.08 -0.69
C SER A 358 -1.20 13.03 0.35
N ASP A 359 -1.49 13.28 1.61
CA ASP A 359 -1.07 12.47 2.76
C ASP A 359 -2.24 11.96 3.61
N GLU A 360 -3.18 11.27 2.96
CA GLU A 360 -4.33 10.65 3.64
C GLU A 360 -4.57 9.24 3.11
N TYR A 361 -5.25 8.41 3.91
CA TYR A 361 -5.54 7.02 3.61
C TYR A 361 -7.03 6.68 3.72
N GLY A 362 -7.41 5.49 3.27
CA GLY A 362 -8.78 4.98 3.41
C GLY A 362 -9.84 5.74 2.63
N GLY A 363 -9.47 6.62 1.71
CA GLY A 363 -10.38 7.43 0.91
C GLY A 363 -10.88 8.71 1.60
N THR A 364 -10.30 9.08 2.74
CA THR A 364 -10.57 10.35 3.42
C THR A 364 -10.29 11.52 2.48
N GLY A 365 -11.22 12.48 2.41
CA GLY A 365 -11.10 13.69 1.60
C GLY A 365 -11.20 13.49 0.08
N VAL A 366 -11.32 12.26 -0.43
CA VAL A 366 -11.36 12.00 -1.88
C VAL A 366 -12.66 12.51 -2.50
N THR A 367 -12.54 13.40 -3.47
CA THR A 367 -13.67 13.91 -4.26
C THR A 367 -13.60 13.38 -5.69
N LEU A 368 -14.60 12.57 -6.05
CA LEU A 368 -14.73 11.97 -7.38
C LEU A 368 -15.51 12.91 -8.30
N GLY A 369 -14.86 13.53 -9.27
CA GLY A 369 -15.47 14.57 -10.11
C GLY A 369 -16.73 14.14 -10.86
N TRP A 370 -16.87 12.84 -11.18
CA TRP A 370 -18.08 12.27 -11.82
C TRP A 370 -19.22 11.95 -10.85
N LYS A 371 -19.02 12.13 -9.55
CA LYS A 371 -20.01 11.83 -8.49
C LYS A 371 -20.63 13.10 -7.89
N VAL A 372 -20.03 14.25 -8.15
CA VAL A 372 -20.44 15.55 -7.60
C VAL A 372 -20.88 16.49 -8.72
N ASN A 373 -21.70 17.49 -8.40
CA ASN A 373 -22.08 18.55 -9.34
C ASN A 373 -20.98 19.62 -9.46
N ALA A 374 -21.13 20.56 -10.41
CA ALA A 374 -20.10 21.59 -10.66
C ALA A 374 -19.85 22.51 -9.45
N LYS A 375 -20.89 22.83 -8.66
CA LYS A 375 -20.76 23.66 -7.46
C LYS A 375 -19.93 22.93 -6.39
N GLN A 376 -20.28 21.67 -6.09
CA GLN A 376 -19.55 20.84 -5.13
C GLN A 376 -18.09 20.59 -5.55
N TRP A 377 -17.84 20.47 -6.86
CA TRP A 377 -16.49 20.33 -7.39
C TRP A 377 -15.67 21.60 -7.19
N GLU A 378 -16.25 22.76 -7.47
CA GLU A 378 -15.59 24.05 -7.25
C GLU A 378 -15.31 24.30 -5.76
N GLU A 379 -16.26 23.98 -4.88
CA GLU A 379 -16.06 24.05 -3.42
C GLU A 379 -14.87 23.16 -3.00
N ALA A 380 -14.83 21.90 -3.45
CA ALA A 380 -13.72 20.99 -3.16
C ALA A 380 -12.39 21.49 -3.75
N LEU A 381 -12.40 22.12 -4.92
CA LEU A 381 -11.22 22.68 -5.55
C LEU A 381 -10.68 23.89 -4.76
N GLN A 382 -11.56 24.76 -4.28
CA GLN A 382 -11.17 25.92 -3.46
C GLN A 382 -10.55 25.48 -2.12
N GLU A 383 -11.12 24.46 -1.48
CA GLU A 383 -10.58 23.90 -0.24
C GLU A 383 -9.23 23.15 -0.44
N ALA A 384 -8.98 22.67 -1.65
CA ALA A 384 -7.74 21.98 -2.02
C ALA A 384 -6.60 22.93 -2.39
N LEU A 385 -6.87 24.20 -2.67
CA LEU A 385 -5.85 25.20 -3.00
C LEU A 385 -5.02 25.57 -1.77
N PRO A 386 -3.77 26.01 -1.93
CA PRO A 386 -2.97 26.59 -0.84
C PRO A 386 -3.74 27.71 -0.11
N GLY A 387 -3.80 27.64 1.22
CA GLY A 387 -4.60 28.55 2.06
C GLY A 387 -6.08 28.17 2.19
N GLY A 388 -6.52 27.08 1.60
CA GLY A 388 -7.83 26.46 1.89
C GLY A 388 -7.77 25.68 3.22
N ASN A 389 -8.90 25.60 3.94
CA ASN A 389 -8.94 24.95 5.26
C ASN A 389 -8.44 23.50 5.24
N LEU A 390 -8.72 22.76 4.17
CA LEU A 390 -8.30 21.37 4.02
C LEU A 390 -6.82 21.24 3.66
N SER A 391 -6.24 22.17 2.90
CA SER A 391 -4.82 22.15 2.57
C SER A 391 -3.96 22.44 3.80
N ASP A 392 -4.38 23.33 4.66
CA ASP A 392 -3.67 23.65 5.91
C ASP A 392 -3.67 22.47 6.89
N ALA A 393 -4.73 21.68 6.89
CA ALA A 393 -4.87 20.50 7.77
C ALA A 393 -4.07 19.27 7.27
N HIS A 394 -3.98 19.07 5.95
CA HIS A 394 -3.49 17.81 5.34
C HIS A 394 -2.27 17.97 4.41
N GLY A 395 -1.65 19.15 4.38
CA GLY A 395 -0.63 19.48 3.40
C GLY A 395 -1.24 19.75 2.01
N CYS A 396 -0.51 19.42 0.94
CA CYS A 396 -1.02 19.70 -0.41
C CYS A 396 -2.10 18.69 -0.84
N TRP A 397 -2.86 19.09 -1.84
CA TRP A 397 -3.81 18.23 -2.55
C TRP A 397 -3.31 17.93 -3.95
N ILE A 398 -3.70 16.78 -4.47
CA ILE A 398 -3.43 16.40 -5.85
C ILE A 398 -4.74 16.28 -6.64
N VAL A 399 -4.64 16.60 -7.92
CA VAL A 399 -5.60 16.18 -8.93
C VAL A 399 -5.01 15.02 -9.72
N GLN A 400 -5.80 13.98 -9.91
CA GLN A 400 -5.37 12.77 -10.62
C GLN A 400 -6.39 12.38 -11.67
N GLU A 401 -5.93 11.88 -12.81
CA GLU A 401 -6.78 11.35 -13.86
C GLU A 401 -7.55 10.12 -13.39
N LYS A 402 -8.82 10.03 -13.82
CA LYS A 402 -9.67 8.87 -13.58
C LYS A 402 -9.13 7.66 -14.30
N ILE A 403 -8.92 6.58 -13.56
CA ILE A 403 -8.49 5.31 -14.12
C ILE A 403 -9.67 4.36 -14.38
N PRO A 404 -9.56 3.44 -15.35
CA PRO A 404 -10.51 2.36 -15.53
C PRO A 404 -10.52 1.43 -14.31
N LEU A 405 -11.70 1.02 -13.89
CA LEU A 405 -11.89 0.15 -12.74
C LEU A 405 -12.17 -1.29 -13.19
N ARG A 406 -11.50 -2.26 -12.59
CA ARG A 406 -11.80 -3.67 -12.80
C ARG A 406 -12.95 -4.09 -11.91
N ARG A 407 -13.92 -4.78 -12.50
CA ARG A 407 -15.03 -5.41 -11.79
C ARG A 407 -15.16 -6.86 -12.19
N GLU A 408 -15.49 -7.70 -11.23
CA GLU A 408 -15.74 -9.12 -11.43
C GLU A 408 -16.86 -9.63 -10.54
N PRO A 409 -17.66 -10.61 -10.99
CA PRO A 409 -18.62 -11.30 -10.13
C PRO A 409 -17.89 -12.23 -9.15
N PHE A 410 -18.14 -12.08 -7.85
CA PHE A 410 -17.61 -12.95 -6.79
C PHE A 410 -18.72 -13.62 -5.99
N PRO A 411 -18.57 -14.93 -5.66
CA PRO A 411 -19.44 -15.60 -4.71
C PRO A 411 -19.21 -15.03 -3.31
N THR A 412 -20.10 -14.15 -2.87
CA THR A 412 -19.99 -13.34 -1.66
C THR A 412 -20.90 -13.88 -0.58
N ILE A 413 -20.38 -14.04 0.63
CA ILE A 413 -21.19 -14.40 1.79
C ILE A 413 -21.88 -13.16 2.33
N VAL A 414 -23.20 -13.17 2.32
CA VAL A 414 -24.05 -12.08 2.82
C VAL A 414 -24.69 -12.43 4.16
N SER A 415 -25.51 -11.52 4.69
CA SER A 415 -26.22 -11.70 5.95
C SER A 415 -26.94 -13.07 6.01
N GLY A 416 -26.89 -13.72 7.18
CA GLY A 416 -27.44 -15.05 7.39
C GLY A 416 -26.60 -16.21 6.81
N GLY A 417 -25.45 -15.91 6.17
CA GLY A 417 -24.56 -16.93 5.58
C GLY A 417 -25.01 -17.42 4.21
N LYS A 418 -25.92 -16.69 3.56
CA LYS A 418 -26.28 -16.94 2.16
C LYS A 418 -25.13 -16.55 1.24
N VAL A 419 -25.06 -17.17 0.06
CA VAL A 419 -24.04 -16.84 -0.96
C VAL A 419 -24.75 -16.22 -2.17
N GLU A 420 -24.29 -15.03 -2.53
CA GLU A 420 -24.77 -14.29 -3.70
C GLU A 420 -23.60 -13.98 -4.64
N MET A 421 -23.83 -14.04 -5.94
CA MET A 421 -22.88 -13.51 -6.91
C MET A 421 -23.01 -12.00 -6.95
N ARG A 422 -21.98 -11.28 -6.50
CA ARG A 422 -21.95 -9.82 -6.49
C ARG A 422 -20.87 -9.32 -7.43
N ASP A 423 -21.21 -8.31 -8.22
CA ASP A 423 -20.23 -7.60 -9.04
C ASP A 423 -19.37 -6.71 -8.16
N MET A 424 -18.12 -7.13 -7.91
CA MET A 424 -17.20 -6.48 -6.99
C MET A 424 -16.15 -5.67 -7.73
N LEU A 425 -15.83 -4.50 -7.19
CA LEU A 425 -14.62 -3.78 -7.57
C LEU A 425 -13.42 -4.57 -7.08
N VAL A 426 -12.44 -4.77 -7.96
CA VAL A 426 -11.23 -5.55 -7.64
C VAL A 426 -10.03 -4.62 -7.73
N ASP A 427 -9.55 -4.20 -6.59
CA ASP A 427 -8.22 -3.62 -6.45
C ASP A 427 -7.17 -4.72 -6.37
N PHE A 428 -5.96 -4.38 -6.74
CA PHE A 428 -4.82 -5.28 -6.75
C PHE A 428 -3.59 -4.55 -6.18
N ALA A 429 -3.07 -5.06 -5.08
CA ALA A 429 -2.05 -4.36 -4.32
C ALA A 429 -0.78 -5.23 -4.14
N PRO A 430 0.18 -5.18 -5.09
CA PRO A 430 1.44 -5.87 -4.93
C PRO A 430 2.25 -5.31 -3.75
N TYR A 431 2.76 -6.22 -2.92
CA TYR A 431 3.72 -5.90 -1.87
C TYR A 431 5.14 -5.99 -2.45
N LEU A 432 5.98 -5.08 -2.02
CA LEU A 432 7.40 -5.06 -2.34
C LEU A 432 8.18 -5.07 -1.04
N PHE A 433 9.15 -5.94 -0.98
CA PHE A 433 10.03 -6.09 0.17
C PHE A 433 11.46 -5.83 -0.31
N ARG A 434 11.95 -4.61 -0.03
CA ARG A 434 13.22 -4.05 -0.51
C ARG A 434 13.26 -3.89 -2.05
N GLY A 435 12.11 -3.47 -2.62
CA GLY A 435 11.94 -3.35 -4.06
C GLY A 435 11.75 -4.72 -4.70
#